data_63f51817410d533d2feff65ae2ccdb63
#
_entry.id   63f51817410d533d2feff65ae2ccdb63
#
_cell.length_a   1.000
_cell.length_b   1.000
_cell.length_c   1.000
_cell.angle_alpha   90.00
_cell.angle_beta   90.00
_cell.angle_gamma   90.00
#
_symmetry.space_group_name_H-M   'P 1'
#
loop_
_entity.id
_entity.type
_entity.pdbx_description
1 polymer ?
#
loop_
_entity_poly.entity_id
_entity_poly.type
_entity_poly.pdbx_seq_one_letter_code
_entity_poly.pdbx_strand_id
1 'polypeptide(L)'
;MGKSEYTKNLDRIQAEALKYLNQLGYKKKGRTFNKTLDSGLIHVINFQMGRRSLSGKFTINLGVYIPEIYKLLWFWIEDEPKFVDHGDCEITERIGFLAPSSKSLWWDLKKNPRRLNKNVVMHIDNYGLPYLNRFMNQDDIINEWKLGGEQIGFTHRANLSIAILLANSGKRGQARNLLIQECESNMNKPYAEFVLKIANKLDINLENG
;
A
#
# COMPACT_ATOMS: atom_id res chain seq x y z
N MET A 1 -2.94 32.48 -6.67
CA MET A 1 -3.62 32.17 -5.38
C MET A 1 -2.61 31.57 -4.40
N GLY A 2 -2.42 32.13 -3.21
CA GLY A 2 -1.45 31.62 -2.22
C GLY A 2 -1.95 30.32 -1.55
N LYS A 3 -0.99 29.48 -1.06
CA LYS A 3 -1.33 28.28 -0.28
C LYS A 3 -2.12 28.64 0.98
N SER A 4 -3.15 27.86 1.32
CA SER A 4 -3.90 28.01 2.57
C SER A 4 -2.99 27.80 3.80
N GLU A 5 -3.36 28.36 4.96
CA GLU A 5 -2.59 28.19 6.20
C GLU A 5 -2.47 26.71 6.59
N TYR A 6 -3.51 25.92 6.40
CA TYR A 6 -3.47 24.47 6.61
C TYR A 6 -2.45 23.77 5.72
N THR A 7 -2.35 24.19 4.45
CA THR A 7 -1.35 23.63 3.54
C THR A 7 0.07 23.98 3.99
N LYS A 8 0.31 25.23 4.42
CA LYS A 8 1.61 25.65 4.95
C LYS A 8 2.00 24.88 6.21
N ASN A 9 1.04 24.65 7.12
CA ASN A 9 1.29 23.90 8.35
C ASN A 9 1.60 22.43 8.03
N LEU A 10 0.87 21.80 7.10
CA LEU A 10 1.19 20.44 6.66
C LEU A 10 2.55 20.36 5.98
N ASP A 11 2.90 21.34 5.12
CA ASP A 11 4.21 21.39 4.48
C ASP A 11 5.36 21.45 5.52
N ARG A 12 5.18 22.19 6.63
CA ARG A 12 6.15 22.23 7.76
C ARG A 12 6.28 20.87 8.46
N ILE A 13 5.14 20.21 8.74
CA ILE A 13 5.13 18.88 9.37
C ILE A 13 5.85 17.88 8.45
N GLN A 14 5.57 17.91 7.16
CA GLN A 14 6.24 17.04 6.19
C GLN A 14 7.74 17.32 6.06
N ALA A 15 8.17 18.58 6.20
CA ALA A 15 9.58 18.94 6.17
C ALA A 15 10.34 18.32 7.37
N GLU A 16 9.72 18.29 8.55
CA GLU A 16 10.32 17.62 9.72
C GLU A 16 10.33 16.09 9.56
N ALA A 17 9.22 15.51 9.08
CA ALA A 17 9.16 14.08 8.78
C ALA A 17 10.21 13.68 7.72
N LEU A 18 10.47 14.55 6.73
CA LEU A 18 11.48 14.33 5.70
C LEU A 18 12.88 14.18 6.29
N LYS A 19 13.25 15.00 7.28
CA LYS A 19 14.59 14.92 7.92
C LYS A 19 14.82 13.53 8.51
N TYR A 20 13.79 12.95 9.13
CA TYR A 20 13.84 11.61 9.70
C TYR A 20 13.81 10.53 8.62
N LEU A 21 12.82 10.59 7.73
CA LEU A 21 12.60 9.57 6.69
C LEU A 21 13.72 9.52 5.65
N ASN A 22 14.37 10.65 5.35
CA ASN A 22 15.48 10.70 4.41
C ASN A 22 16.68 9.87 4.91
N GLN A 23 16.94 9.84 6.21
CA GLN A 23 17.98 9.00 6.81
C GLN A 23 17.69 7.50 6.66
N LEU A 24 16.43 7.14 6.46
CA LEU A 24 15.95 5.78 6.23
C LEU A 24 15.79 5.44 4.73
N GLY A 25 16.24 6.34 3.83
CA GLY A 25 16.22 6.13 2.39
C GLY A 25 14.93 6.54 1.67
N TYR A 26 13.98 7.18 2.36
CA TYR A 26 12.77 7.70 1.71
C TYR A 26 13.04 8.98 0.92
N LYS A 27 12.48 9.05 -0.28
CA LYS A 27 12.45 10.26 -1.13
C LYS A 27 11.04 10.84 -1.14
N LYS A 28 10.92 12.18 -1.22
CA LYS A 28 9.62 12.88 -1.15
C LYS A 28 9.25 13.53 -2.48
N LYS A 29 8.00 13.36 -2.89
CA LYS A 29 7.36 14.14 -3.97
C LYS A 29 5.94 14.52 -3.54
N GLY A 30 5.62 15.80 -3.55
CA GLY A 30 4.32 16.29 -3.08
C GLY A 30 4.07 15.93 -1.60
N ARG A 31 3.05 15.13 -1.36
CA ARG A 31 2.64 14.66 -0.03
C ARG A 31 3.01 13.20 0.24
N THR A 32 3.74 12.58 -0.64
CA THR A 32 4.07 11.16 -0.62
C THR A 32 5.57 10.97 -0.47
N PHE A 33 5.95 9.95 0.27
CA PHE A 33 7.31 9.48 0.47
C PHE A 33 7.42 8.06 -0.05
N ASN A 34 8.44 7.77 -0.85
CA ASN A 34 8.73 6.44 -1.37
C ASN A 34 10.10 5.97 -0.91
N LYS A 35 10.20 4.69 -0.56
CA LYS A 35 11.46 3.96 -0.36
C LYS A 35 11.42 2.71 -1.22
N THR A 36 12.28 2.67 -2.24
CA THR A 36 12.49 1.45 -3.04
C THR A 36 13.38 0.50 -2.26
N LEU A 37 12.96 -0.75 -2.15
CA LEU A 37 13.68 -1.83 -1.51
C LEU A 37 14.53 -2.59 -2.53
N ASP A 38 15.53 -3.34 -2.06
CA ASP A 38 16.36 -4.19 -2.92
C ASP A 38 15.56 -5.28 -3.63
N SER A 39 14.43 -5.68 -3.07
CA SER A 39 13.45 -6.60 -3.67
C SER A 39 12.65 -6.01 -4.83
N GLY A 40 12.75 -4.71 -5.08
CA GLY A 40 11.92 -3.98 -6.05
C GLY A 40 10.60 -3.45 -5.48
N LEU A 41 10.16 -3.90 -4.31
CA LEU A 41 8.99 -3.35 -3.65
C LEU A 41 9.20 -1.88 -3.28
N ILE A 42 8.11 -1.10 -3.20
CA ILE A 42 8.20 0.30 -2.78
C ILE A 42 7.30 0.52 -1.57
N HIS A 43 7.91 0.93 -0.46
CA HIS A 43 7.18 1.42 0.70
C HIS A 43 6.74 2.86 0.49
N VAL A 44 5.47 3.12 0.77
CA VAL A 44 4.83 4.42 0.57
C VAL A 44 4.27 4.95 1.89
N ILE A 45 4.57 6.22 2.19
CA ILE A 45 3.96 6.96 3.30
C ILE A 45 3.33 8.21 2.71
N ASN A 46 2.01 8.34 2.79
CA ASN A 46 1.26 9.46 2.21
C ASN A 46 0.56 10.29 3.29
N PHE A 47 0.69 11.60 3.20
CA PHE A 47 0.02 12.57 4.07
C PHE A 47 -1.26 13.07 3.39
N GLN A 48 -2.40 12.54 3.78
CA GLN A 48 -3.69 12.87 3.20
C GLN A 48 -4.38 13.99 3.97
N MET A 49 -4.67 15.12 3.30
CA MET A 49 -5.54 16.16 3.87
C MET A 49 -7.01 15.74 3.88
N GLY A 50 -7.66 16.05 4.99
CA GLY A 50 -9.09 15.86 5.13
C GLY A 50 -9.89 16.84 4.26
N ARG A 51 -11.09 16.40 3.86
CA ARG A 51 -12.07 17.17 3.09
C ARG A 51 -13.36 17.30 3.87
N ARG A 52 -14.20 18.26 3.52
CA ARG A 52 -15.53 18.50 4.15
C ARG A 52 -15.40 18.63 5.67
N SER A 53 -16.08 17.79 6.45
CA SER A 53 -16.06 17.76 7.92
C SER A 53 -14.67 17.52 8.53
N LEU A 54 -13.72 17.01 7.76
CA LEU A 54 -12.32 16.81 8.14
C LEU A 54 -11.40 17.92 7.66
N SER A 55 -11.93 19.01 7.09
CA SER A 55 -11.12 20.16 6.65
C SER A 55 -10.26 20.70 7.81
N GLY A 56 -8.99 21.00 7.51
CA GLY A 56 -8.01 21.42 8.51
C GLY A 56 -7.40 20.28 9.32
N LYS A 57 -7.69 19.04 8.96
CA LYS A 57 -7.05 17.85 9.53
C LYS A 57 -6.29 17.06 8.47
N PHE A 58 -5.41 16.17 8.89
CA PHE A 58 -4.73 15.23 8.00
C PHE A 58 -4.57 13.87 8.69
N THR A 59 -4.35 12.84 7.88
CA THR A 59 -3.98 11.49 8.31
C THR A 59 -2.78 11.00 7.53
N ILE A 60 -2.21 9.88 7.93
CA ILE A 60 -1.12 9.19 7.22
C ILE A 60 -1.64 7.84 6.77
N ASN A 61 -1.48 7.59 5.48
CA ASN A 61 -1.70 6.30 4.85
C ASN A 61 -0.34 5.66 4.56
N LEU A 62 -0.26 4.37 4.74
CA LEU A 62 0.88 3.51 4.45
C LEU A 62 0.54 2.64 3.26
N GLY A 63 1.52 2.31 2.44
CA GLY A 63 1.30 1.45 1.29
C GLY A 63 2.52 0.64 0.93
N VAL A 64 2.29 -0.50 0.30
CA VAL A 64 3.30 -1.31 -0.36
C VAL A 64 2.90 -1.47 -1.81
N TYR A 65 3.71 -0.93 -2.69
CA TYR A 65 3.58 -1.10 -4.12
C TYR A 65 4.36 -2.33 -4.55
N ILE A 66 3.71 -3.18 -5.33
CA ILE A 66 4.22 -4.46 -5.78
C ILE A 66 4.20 -4.43 -7.32
N PRO A 67 5.36 -4.15 -7.97
CA PRO A 67 5.42 -3.95 -9.44
C PRO A 67 4.80 -5.10 -10.23
N GLU A 68 5.04 -6.34 -9.81
CA GLU A 68 4.58 -7.54 -10.51
C GLU A 68 3.04 -7.66 -10.50
N ILE A 69 2.42 -7.30 -9.38
CA ILE A 69 0.96 -7.28 -9.26
C ILE A 69 0.39 -6.10 -10.08
N TYR A 70 0.99 -4.93 -9.93
CA TYR A 70 0.54 -3.73 -10.64
C TYR A 70 0.51 -3.94 -12.15
N LYS A 71 1.59 -4.47 -12.74
CA LYS A 71 1.69 -4.77 -14.18
C LYS A 71 0.61 -5.73 -14.70
N LEU A 72 0.24 -6.70 -13.88
CA LEU A 72 -0.75 -7.70 -14.26
C LEU A 72 -2.18 -7.22 -14.06
N LEU A 73 -2.46 -6.51 -12.97
CA LEU A 73 -3.80 -6.02 -12.66
C LEU A 73 -4.17 -4.78 -13.49
N TRP A 74 -3.18 -3.93 -13.80
CA TRP A 74 -3.37 -2.69 -14.55
C TRP A 74 -2.75 -2.76 -15.96
N PHE A 75 -2.88 -3.91 -16.61
CA PHE A 75 -2.22 -4.22 -17.89
C PHE A 75 -2.61 -3.28 -19.05
N TRP A 76 -3.59 -2.43 -18.90
CA TRP A 76 -3.94 -1.36 -19.85
C TRP A 76 -3.17 -0.06 -19.62
N ILE A 77 -2.36 0.02 -18.56
CA ILE A 77 -1.48 1.16 -18.29
C ILE A 77 -0.11 0.79 -18.86
N GLU A 78 0.37 1.60 -19.83
CA GLU A 78 1.62 1.32 -20.54
C GLU A 78 2.85 1.58 -19.67
N ASP A 79 2.82 2.64 -18.84
CA ASP A 79 3.96 3.08 -18.02
C ASP A 79 3.74 2.84 -16.54
N GLU A 80 4.74 2.27 -15.87
CA GLU A 80 4.77 2.23 -14.42
C GLU A 80 4.97 3.63 -13.83
N PRO A 81 4.39 3.93 -12.65
CA PRO A 81 4.56 5.22 -12.02
C PRO A 81 6.03 5.45 -11.62
N LYS A 82 6.67 6.50 -12.17
CA LYS A 82 8.04 6.91 -11.77
C LYS A 82 8.17 7.28 -10.30
N PHE A 83 7.07 7.63 -9.67
CA PHE A 83 6.94 7.89 -8.24
C PHE A 83 5.54 7.43 -7.82
N VAL A 84 5.49 6.43 -6.96
CA VAL A 84 4.27 5.72 -6.57
C VAL A 84 3.44 6.59 -5.63
N ASP A 85 2.14 6.73 -5.91
CA ASP A 85 1.19 7.30 -4.96
C ASP A 85 0.53 6.18 -4.14
N HIS A 86 -0.11 6.54 -3.04
CA HIS A 86 -0.79 5.59 -2.17
C HIS A 86 -1.90 4.81 -2.90
N GLY A 87 -2.55 5.44 -3.89
CA GLY A 87 -3.57 4.80 -4.71
C GLY A 87 -3.05 3.70 -5.65
N ASP A 88 -1.74 3.65 -5.90
CA ASP A 88 -1.10 2.64 -6.74
C ASP A 88 -0.65 1.40 -5.93
N CYS A 89 -0.78 1.47 -4.59
CA CYS A 89 -0.30 0.41 -3.70
C CYS A 89 -1.28 -0.75 -3.61
N GLU A 90 -0.76 -1.97 -3.62
CA GLU A 90 -1.54 -3.20 -3.48
C GLU A 90 -1.93 -3.49 -2.03
N ILE A 91 -1.03 -3.20 -1.09
CA ILE A 91 -1.28 -3.32 0.35
C ILE A 91 -1.36 -1.91 0.92
N THR A 92 -2.41 -1.60 1.67
CA THR A 92 -2.62 -0.27 2.25
C THR A 92 -3.13 -0.35 3.68
N GLU A 93 -2.70 0.58 4.53
CA GLU A 93 -3.24 0.72 5.87
C GLU A 93 -3.17 2.19 6.32
N ARG A 94 -4.08 2.58 7.17
CA ARG A 94 -4.04 3.89 7.81
C ARG A 94 -3.38 3.79 9.18
N ILE A 95 -2.36 4.60 9.40
CA ILE A 95 -1.51 4.53 10.60
C ILE A 95 -2.29 4.56 11.93
N GLY A 96 -3.46 5.19 11.96
CA GLY A 96 -4.28 5.25 13.17
C GLY A 96 -4.85 3.91 13.62
N PHE A 97 -5.04 2.96 12.69
CA PHE A 97 -5.51 1.61 13.03
C PHE A 97 -4.40 0.73 13.59
N LEU A 98 -3.14 1.08 13.35
CA LEU A 98 -1.98 0.38 13.88
C LEU A 98 -1.63 0.82 15.32
N ALA A 99 -2.11 1.99 15.75
CA ALA A 99 -1.89 2.49 17.11
C ALA A 99 -2.78 1.75 18.13
N PRO A 100 -2.42 1.70 19.42
CA PRO A 100 -3.19 0.99 20.44
C PRO A 100 -4.67 1.42 20.57
N SER A 101 -4.99 2.64 20.17
CA SER A 101 -6.38 3.11 20.12
C SER A 101 -7.20 2.46 19.01
N SER A 102 -6.55 1.82 18.03
CA SER A 102 -7.16 1.18 16.84
C SER A 102 -8.30 1.99 16.22
N LYS A 103 -8.09 3.30 16.08
CA LYS A 103 -9.08 4.24 15.57
C LYS A 103 -8.52 5.06 14.41
N SER A 104 -9.42 5.54 13.55
CA SER A 104 -9.05 6.49 12.50
C SER A 104 -8.47 7.77 13.13
N LEU A 105 -7.16 7.94 13.02
CA LEU A 105 -6.44 9.08 13.59
C LEU A 105 -6.37 10.22 12.57
N TRP A 106 -6.86 11.39 13.00
CA TRP A 106 -6.75 12.63 12.23
C TRP A 106 -6.11 13.70 13.11
N TRP A 107 -4.96 14.23 12.67
CA TRP A 107 -4.28 15.33 13.32
C TRP A 107 -4.89 16.66 12.91
N ASP A 108 -5.13 17.55 13.89
CA ASP A 108 -5.67 18.90 13.66
C ASP A 108 -4.52 19.88 13.38
N LEU A 109 -4.51 20.47 12.19
CA LEU A 109 -3.50 21.45 11.73
C LEU A 109 -3.59 22.81 12.44
N LYS A 110 -4.64 23.06 13.24
CA LYS A 110 -4.74 24.24 14.11
C LYS A 110 -3.91 24.09 15.38
N LYS A 111 -3.53 22.87 15.77
CA LYS A 111 -2.73 22.63 16.97
C LYS A 111 -1.27 23.06 16.77
N ASN A 112 -0.56 23.23 17.91
CA ASN A 112 0.83 23.65 17.94
C ASN A 112 1.70 22.75 17.02
N PRO A 113 2.35 23.32 15.99
CA PRO A 113 3.12 22.55 14.99
C PRO A 113 4.27 21.75 15.62
N ARG A 114 4.97 22.27 16.63
CA ARG A 114 6.11 21.54 17.25
C ARG A 114 5.66 20.26 17.95
N ARG A 115 4.50 20.32 18.63
CA ARG A 115 3.93 19.14 19.31
C ARG A 115 3.41 18.13 18.27
N LEU A 116 2.81 18.61 17.18
CA LEU A 116 2.36 17.78 16.07
C LEU A 116 3.53 17.05 15.39
N ASN A 117 4.61 17.75 15.11
CA ASN A 117 5.80 17.17 14.43
C ASN A 117 6.33 15.98 15.24
N LYS A 118 6.57 16.15 16.54
CA LYS A 118 7.04 15.06 17.41
C LYS A 118 6.07 13.88 17.43
N ASN A 119 4.76 14.16 17.54
CA ASN A 119 3.74 13.12 17.58
C ASN A 119 3.64 12.35 16.25
N VAL A 120 3.72 13.04 15.12
CA VAL A 120 3.71 12.43 13.78
C VAL A 120 4.91 11.53 13.57
N VAL A 121 6.13 12.02 13.86
CA VAL A 121 7.36 11.21 13.71
C VAL A 121 7.29 10.00 14.64
N MET A 122 6.86 10.15 15.88
CA MET A 122 6.68 9.04 16.82
C MET A 122 5.69 7.98 16.29
N HIS A 123 4.58 8.38 15.66
CA HIS A 123 3.64 7.42 15.09
C HIS A 123 4.21 6.70 13.87
N ILE A 124 4.95 7.42 13.03
CA ILE A 124 5.64 6.79 11.89
C ILE A 124 6.65 5.76 12.41
N ASP A 125 7.46 6.12 13.40
CA ASP A 125 8.51 5.27 13.96
C ASP A 125 7.94 4.05 14.68
N ASN A 126 6.97 4.25 15.57
CA ASN A 126 6.46 3.19 16.44
C ASN A 126 5.42 2.28 15.77
N TYR A 127 4.72 2.75 14.74
CA TYR A 127 3.63 2.00 14.13
C TYR A 127 3.77 1.86 12.61
N GLY A 128 4.11 2.96 11.92
CA GLY A 128 4.19 2.96 10.46
C GLY A 128 5.33 2.12 9.92
N LEU A 129 6.55 2.36 10.40
CA LEU A 129 7.73 1.63 9.95
C LEU A 129 7.69 0.14 10.34
N PRO A 130 7.30 -0.24 11.58
CA PRO A 130 7.12 -1.66 11.91
C PRO A 130 6.11 -2.37 11.02
N TYR A 131 5.00 -1.71 10.67
CA TYR A 131 4.04 -2.27 9.72
C TYR A 131 4.65 -2.49 8.33
N LEU A 132 5.29 -1.47 7.75
CA LEU A 132 5.92 -1.57 6.43
C LEU A 132 7.05 -2.61 6.41
N ASN A 133 7.82 -2.74 7.48
CA ASN A 133 8.91 -3.71 7.59
C ASN A 133 8.45 -5.18 7.62
N ARG A 134 7.15 -5.46 7.74
CA ARG A 134 6.59 -6.81 7.54
C ARG A 134 6.63 -7.24 6.07
N PHE A 135 6.84 -6.31 5.14
CA PHE A 135 6.74 -6.51 3.70
C PHE A 135 8.03 -6.06 2.99
N MET A 136 9.15 -6.74 3.29
CA MET A 136 10.46 -6.40 2.72
C MET A 136 10.71 -7.06 1.37
N ASN A 137 10.02 -8.17 1.09
CA ASN A 137 10.10 -8.93 -0.16
C ASN A 137 8.80 -9.71 -0.39
N GLN A 138 8.70 -10.41 -1.53
CA GLN A 138 7.50 -11.16 -1.92
C GLN A 138 7.21 -12.35 -0.98
N ASP A 139 8.25 -13.02 -0.47
CA ASP A 139 8.06 -14.14 0.44
C ASP A 139 7.50 -13.68 1.80
N ASP A 140 7.88 -12.50 2.28
CA ASP A 140 7.29 -11.90 3.49
C ASP A 140 5.79 -11.69 3.30
N ILE A 141 5.36 -11.17 2.15
CA ILE A 141 3.95 -10.96 1.84
C ILE A 141 3.18 -12.29 1.81
N ILE A 142 3.75 -13.31 1.15
CA ILE A 142 3.14 -14.65 1.09
C ILE A 142 3.03 -15.26 2.49
N ASN A 143 4.05 -15.09 3.33
CA ASN A 143 4.05 -15.62 4.69
C ASN A 143 3.03 -14.89 5.58
N GLU A 144 2.96 -13.58 5.52
CA GLU A 144 1.96 -12.78 6.24
C GLU A 144 0.54 -13.18 5.84
N TRP A 145 0.29 -13.39 4.55
CA TRP A 145 -1.00 -13.89 4.07
C TRP A 145 -1.35 -15.27 4.65
N LYS A 146 -0.39 -16.19 4.71
CA LYS A 146 -0.61 -17.54 5.29
C LYS A 146 -0.95 -17.50 6.78
N LEU A 147 -0.41 -16.51 7.51
CA LEU A 147 -0.64 -16.35 8.95
C LEU A 147 -1.97 -15.68 9.28
N GLY A 148 -2.43 -14.74 8.48
CA GLY A 148 -3.58 -13.89 8.81
C GLY A 148 -4.59 -13.67 7.68
N GLY A 149 -4.32 -14.19 6.48
CA GLY A 149 -5.24 -14.11 5.34
C GLY A 149 -5.61 -12.68 4.97
N GLU A 150 -6.88 -12.34 5.13
CA GLU A 150 -7.46 -11.06 4.67
C GLU A 150 -7.02 -9.81 5.46
N GLN A 151 -6.30 -9.97 6.59
CA GLN A 151 -5.98 -8.86 7.51
C GLN A 151 -4.76 -8.03 7.11
N ILE A 152 -4.09 -8.33 6.01
CA ILE A 152 -2.87 -7.60 5.60
C ILE A 152 -3.12 -6.34 4.76
N GLY A 153 -4.37 -5.98 4.54
CA GLY A 153 -4.73 -4.71 3.90
C GLY A 153 -4.62 -4.69 2.38
N PHE A 154 -4.79 -5.83 1.70
CA PHE A 154 -4.87 -5.86 0.23
C PHE A 154 -6.01 -4.98 -0.29
N THR A 155 -5.72 -4.20 -1.33
CA THR A 155 -6.71 -3.36 -2.02
C THR A 155 -7.57 -4.17 -3.00
N HIS A 156 -7.03 -5.26 -3.51
CA HIS A 156 -7.69 -6.25 -4.33
C HIS A 156 -7.88 -7.56 -3.57
N ARG A 157 -8.49 -8.55 -4.21
CA ARG A 157 -8.66 -9.87 -3.59
C ARG A 157 -7.30 -10.51 -3.30
N ALA A 158 -7.08 -10.82 -2.04
CA ALA A 158 -5.81 -11.35 -1.56
C ALA A 158 -5.37 -12.61 -2.33
N ASN A 159 -6.29 -13.54 -2.59
CA ASN A 159 -5.98 -14.76 -3.33
C ASN A 159 -5.43 -14.50 -4.73
N LEU A 160 -5.99 -13.53 -5.47
CA LEU A 160 -5.50 -13.16 -6.80
C LEU A 160 -4.08 -12.58 -6.72
N SER A 161 -3.86 -11.65 -5.80
CA SER A 161 -2.53 -11.04 -5.58
C SER A 161 -1.49 -12.08 -5.17
N ILE A 162 -1.85 -12.98 -4.25
CA ILE A 162 -0.96 -14.05 -3.81
C ILE A 162 -0.70 -15.07 -4.92
N ALA A 163 -1.69 -15.39 -5.74
CA ALA A 163 -1.49 -16.28 -6.89
C ALA A 163 -0.44 -15.71 -7.87
N ILE A 164 -0.48 -14.40 -8.12
CA ILE A 164 0.52 -13.73 -8.95
C ILE A 164 1.93 -13.87 -8.34
N LEU A 165 2.10 -13.60 -7.05
CA LEU A 165 3.38 -13.72 -6.35
C LEU A 165 3.90 -15.16 -6.34
N LEU A 166 3.02 -16.13 -6.11
CA LEU A 166 3.37 -17.55 -6.15
C LEU A 166 3.82 -17.99 -7.55
N ALA A 167 3.12 -17.54 -8.60
CA ALA A 167 3.51 -17.85 -9.98
C ALA A 167 4.90 -17.29 -10.29
N ASN A 168 5.18 -16.05 -9.93
CA ASN A 168 6.47 -15.40 -10.12
C ASN A 168 7.60 -16.06 -9.32
N SER A 169 7.30 -16.64 -8.16
CA SER A 169 8.26 -17.43 -7.37
C SER A 169 8.36 -18.91 -7.79
N GLY A 170 7.80 -19.28 -8.96
CA GLY A 170 7.86 -20.64 -9.49
C GLY A 170 6.90 -21.65 -8.85
N LYS A 171 6.08 -21.24 -7.90
CA LYS A 171 5.11 -22.08 -7.18
C LYS A 171 3.79 -22.19 -7.97
N ARG A 172 3.89 -22.54 -9.26
CA ARG A 172 2.77 -22.49 -10.25
C ARG A 172 1.56 -23.35 -9.85
N GLY A 173 1.77 -24.51 -9.24
CA GLY A 173 0.67 -25.38 -8.76
C GLY A 173 -0.15 -24.72 -7.66
N GLN A 174 0.50 -24.04 -6.71
CA GLN A 174 -0.20 -23.30 -5.65
C GLN A 174 -0.92 -22.09 -6.23
N ALA A 175 -0.29 -21.37 -7.15
CA ALA A 175 -0.91 -20.25 -7.86
C ALA A 175 -2.18 -20.70 -8.60
N ARG A 176 -2.12 -21.82 -9.34
CA ARG A 176 -3.26 -22.41 -10.06
C ARG A 176 -4.44 -22.69 -9.12
N ASN A 177 -4.19 -23.32 -7.98
CA ASN A 177 -5.25 -23.65 -7.02
C ASN A 177 -5.95 -22.38 -6.49
N LEU A 178 -5.20 -21.32 -6.19
CA LEU A 178 -5.79 -20.04 -5.76
C LEU A 178 -6.60 -19.37 -6.88
N LEU A 179 -6.13 -19.42 -8.13
CA LEU A 179 -6.85 -18.85 -9.26
C LEU A 179 -8.16 -19.62 -9.53
N ILE A 180 -8.17 -20.94 -9.40
CA ILE A 180 -9.39 -21.76 -9.51
C ILE A 180 -10.37 -21.36 -8.41
N GLN A 181 -9.92 -21.34 -7.14
CA GLN A 181 -10.76 -20.90 -6.01
C GLN A 181 -11.33 -19.50 -6.23
N GLU A 182 -10.55 -18.59 -6.78
CA GLU A 182 -10.98 -17.22 -7.05
C GLU A 182 -12.03 -17.15 -8.16
N CYS A 183 -11.94 -17.99 -9.20
CA CYS A 183 -12.96 -18.14 -10.23
C CYS A 183 -14.26 -18.74 -9.66
N GLU A 184 -14.16 -19.80 -8.86
CA GLU A 184 -15.31 -20.53 -8.32
C GLU A 184 -16.06 -19.74 -7.24
N SER A 185 -15.34 -19.02 -6.37
CA SER A 185 -15.92 -18.21 -5.30
C SER A 185 -16.71 -17.01 -5.81
N ASN A 186 -16.63 -16.72 -7.12
CA ASN A 186 -17.19 -15.52 -7.69
C ASN A 186 -18.20 -15.83 -8.81
N MET A 187 -19.48 -15.74 -8.51
CA MET A 187 -20.54 -15.85 -9.51
C MET A 187 -20.59 -14.69 -10.53
N ASN A 188 -19.71 -13.68 -10.37
CA ASN A 188 -19.64 -12.56 -11.31
C ASN A 188 -18.81 -12.94 -12.54
N LYS A 189 -19.51 -13.27 -13.64
CA LYS A 189 -18.90 -13.67 -14.91
C LYS A 189 -17.79 -12.72 -15.42
N PRO A 190 -17.96 -11.39 -15.44
CA PRO A 190 -16.87 -10.47 -15.81
C PRO A 190 -15.61 -10.59 -14.96
N TYR A 191 -15.75 -10.87 -13.67
CA TYR A 191 -14.58 -11.06 -12.79
C TYR A 191 -13.89 -12.39 -13.05
N ALA A 192 -14.62 -13.47 -13.23
CA ALA A 192 -14.03 -14.76 -13.61
C ALA A 192 -13.24 -14.65 -14.94
N GLU A 193 -13.79 -13.96 -15.93
CA GLU A 193 -13.10 -13.67 -17.19
C GLU A 193 -11.82 -12.86 -16.98
N PHE A 194 -11.83 -11.92 -16.03
CA PHE A 194 -10.62 -11.16 -15.65
C PHE A 194 -9.56 -12.07 -15.01
N VAL A 195 -9.95 -12.97 -14.08
CA VAL A 195 -9.03 -13.95 -13.47
C VAL A 195 -8.44 -14.88 -14.53
N LEU A 196 -9.25 -15.35 -15.48
CA LEU A 196 -8.76 -16.15 -16.62
C LEU A 196 -7.73 -15.40 -17.47
N LYS A 197 -7.93 -14.10 -17.72
CA LYS A 197 -6.93 -13.27 -18.42
C LYS A 197 -5.61 -13.19 -17.65
N ILE A 198 -5.66 -13.06 -16.33
CA ILE A 198 -4.46 -13.06 -15.49
C ILE A 198 -3.78 -14.43 -15.54
N ALA A 199 -4.52 -15.53 -15.41
CA ALA A 199 -3.98 -16.89 -15.52
C ALA A 199 -3.25 -17.10 -16.85
N ASN A 200 -3.85 -16.67 -17.96
CA ASN A 200 -3.23 -16.76 -19.29
C ASN A 200 -1.93 -15.93 -19.38
N LYS A 201 -1.90 -14.73 -18.79
CA LYS A 201 -0.67 -13.91 -18.74
C LYS A 201 0.44 -14.53 -17.88
N LEU A 202 0.07 -15.38 -16.93
CA LEU A 202 1.00 -16.16 -16.11
C LEU A 202 1.34 -17.52 -16.72
N ASP A 203 0.85 -17.84 -17.93
CA ASP A 203 0.93 -19.14 -18.59
C ASP A 203 0.42 -20.29 -17.71
N ILE A 204 -0.65 -20.05 -16.94
CA ILE A 204 -1.30 -21.04 -16.09
C ILE A 204 -2.63 -21.44 -16.74
N ASN A 205 -2.73 -22.72 -17.15
CA ASN A 205 -3.98 -23.28 -17.64
C ASN A 205 -4.90 -23.65 -16.46
N LEU A 206 -6.13 -23.12 -16.46
CA LEU A 206 -7.15 -23.44 -15.47
C LEU A 206 -8.13 -24.53 -15.95
N GLU A 207 -8.14 -24.81 -17.27
CA GLU A 207 -9.03 -25.79 -17.90
C GLU A 207 -8.43 -27.19 -17.76
N ASN A 208 -8.33 -27.89 -16.78
CA ASN A 208 -8.04 -29.33 -16.67
C ASN A 208 -7.56 -29.66 -15.26
N GLY A 209 -8.48 -30.09 -14.44
CA GLY A 209 -8.29 -30.83 -13.23
C GLY A 209 -9.44 -31.79 -13.06
#